data_4fea945e2012733b66e9052326714f8f
#
_entry.id   4fea945e2012733b66e9052326714f8f
#
_cell.length_a   1.000
_cell.length_b   1.000
_cell.length_c   1.000
_cell.angle_alpha   90.00
_cell.angle_beta   90.00
_cell.angle_gamma   90.00
#
_symmetry.space_group_name_H-M   'P 1'
#
loop_
_entity.id
_entity.type
_entity.pdbx_description
1 polymer ?
#
loop_
_entity_poly.entity_id
_entity_poly.type
_entity_poly.pdbx_seq_one_letter_code
_entity_poly.pdbx_strand_id
1 'polypeptide(L)'
;MKLGMEMVLFIAALVGICAYFFPKAPDTHKSDDIIGTWTSDYSYDTGGVIVRVNGETSYFSNGKYNVNADMSFQPDSATIITFAINGAGEWNIHDKELITTLNALKSAPTKMVYKGKVLESQDFDMMERISNQKIKTIEDFTAPGASQSYIIKNDDHDIKLLEAINPFGKNFNIEMYRKK
;
A
#
# COMPACT_ATOMS: atom_id res chain seq x y z
N MET A 1 1.85 -51.93 0.19
CA MET A 1 1.31 -51.15 -0.94
C MET A 1 0.49 -49.90 -0.55
N LYS A 2 -0.09 -49.76 0.65
CA LYS A 2 -0.80 -48.57 1.11
C LYS A 2 0.11 -47.38 1.40
N LEU A 3 1.27 -47.59 2.01
CA LEU A 3 2.21 -46.52 2.42
C LEU A 3 2.77 -45.69 1.24
N GLY A 4 2.96 -46.29 0.06
CA GLY A 4 3.43 -45.62 -1.13
C GLY A 4 2.41 -44.66 -1.76
N MET A 5 1.11 -45.01 -1.67
CA MET A 5 0.03 -44.21 -2.24
C MET A 5 -0.28 -42.99 -1.38
N GLU A 6 -0.18 -43.11 -0.05
CA GLU A 6 -0.34 -41.99 0.88
C GLU A 6 0.80 -40.98 0.74
N MET A 7 2.03 -41.43 0.51
CA MET A 7 3.20 -40.60 0.29
C MET A 7 3.11 -39.82 -1.03
N VAL A 8 2.61 -40.46 -2.10
CA VAL A 8 2.38 -39.80 -3.40
C VAL A 8 1.30 -38.73 -3.32
N LEU A 9 0.21 -39.00 -2.59
CA LEU A 9 -0.86 -38.00 -2.35
C LEU A 9 -0.36 -36.83 -1.51
N PHE A 10 0.49 -37.09 -0.52
CA PHE A 10 1.10 -36.02 0.30
C PHE A 10 2.03 -35.12 -0.51
N ILE A 11 2.88 -35.71 -1.37
CA ILE A 11 3.76 -34.98 -2.27
C ILE A 11 2.95 -34.17 -3.29
N ALA A 12 1.87 -34.72 -3.87
CA ALA A 12 1.00 -34.02 -4.80
C ALA A 12 0.28 -32.84 -4.14
N ALA A 13 -0.16 -32.98 -2.89
CA ALA A 13 -0.75 -31.88 -2.12
C ALA A 13 0.29 -30.79 -1.80
N LEU A 14 1.53 -31.18 -1.48
CA LEU A 14 2.62 -30.24 -1.21
C LEU A 14 3.02 -29.45 -2.46
N VAL A 15 3.07 -30.10 -3.63
CA VAL A 15 3.32 -29.47 -4.93
C VAL A 15 2.17 -28.53 -5.31
N GLY A 16 0.92 -28.91 -5.05
CA GLY A 16 -0.25 -28.04 -5.25
C GLY A 16 -0.22 -26.80 -4.36
N ILE A 17 0.17 -26.94 -3.08
CA ILE A 17 0.36 -25.83 -2.16
C ILE A 17 1.53 -24.95 -2.62
N CYS A 18 2.67 -25.52 -3.00
CA CYS A 18 3.80 -24.75 -3.54
C CYS A 18 3.42 -24.01 -4.83
N ALA A 19 2.66 -24.63 -5.75
CA ALA A 19 2.20 -23.97 -6.97
C ALA A 19 1.22 -22.82 -6.69
N TYR A 20 0.48 -22.88 -5.58
CA TYR A 20 -0.41 -21.80 -5.13
C TYR A 20 0.38 -20.65 -4.50
N PHE A 21 1.42 -20.94 -3.73
CA PHE A 21 2.27 -19.92 -3.06
C PHE A 21 3.43 -19.40 -3.92
N PHE A 22 3.82 -20.14 -4.97
CA PHE A 22 4.78 -19.70 -5.98
C PHE A 22 4.09 -19.74 -7.35
N PRO A 23 3.20 -18.80 -7.65
CA PRO A 23 2.67 -18.65 -9.00
C PRO A 23 3.87 -18.51 -9.94
N LYS A 24 3.84 -19.24 -11.08
CA LYS A 24 4.79 -19.05 -12.18
C LYS A 24 5.00 -17.55 -12.33
N ALA A 25 6.28 -17.11 -12.35
CA ALA A 25 6.60 -15.73 -12.67
C ALA A 25 5.83 -15.39 -13.96
N PRO A 26 4.89 -14.42 -13.91
CA PRO A 26 4.09 -14.10 -15.07
C PRO A 26 5.01 -13.59 -16.17
N ASP A 27 4.70 -13.93 -17.41
CA ASP A 27 5.29 -13.27 -18.57
C ASP A 27 5.06 -11.77 -18.39
N THR A 28 6.15 -11.07 -18.10
CA THR A 28 6.12 -9.63 -17.75
C THR A 28 5.89 -8.83 -19.03
N HIS A 29 4.65 -8.72 -19.46
CA HIS A 29 4.26 -7.57 -20.24
C HIS A 29 4.23 -6.37 -19.25
N LYS A 30 5.40 -5.79 -19.00
CA LYS A 30 5.50 -4.47 -18.36
C LYS A 30 4.75 -3.52 -19.27
N SER A 31 3.60 -3.06 -18.84
CA SER A 31 2.97 -1.91 -19.47
C SER A 31 3.87 -0.71 -19.18
N ASP A 32 4.67 -0.28 -20.16
CA ASP A 32 5.54 0.90 -20.06
C ASP A 32 4.73 2.16 -19.70
N ASP A 33 3.44 2.11 -19.89
CA ASP A 33 2.49 3.18 -19.60
C ASP A 33 2.35 3.55 -18.12
N ILE A 34 2.71 2.66 -17.18
CA ILE A 34 2.69 3.01 -15.76
C ILE A 34 3.99 3.70 -15.32
N ILE A 35 5.08 3.54 -16.09
CA ILE A 35 6.39 4.11 -15.75
C ILE A 35 6.30 5.63 -15.74
N GLY A 36 6.78 6.24 -14.66
CA GLY A 36 6.76 7.68 -14.44
C GLY A 36 6.31 8.05 -13.04
N THR A 37 6.13 9.34 -12.81
CA THR A 37 5.65 9.89 -11.54
C THR A 37 4.19 10.27 -11.66
N TRP A 38 3.40 9.86 -10.69
CA TRP A 38 1.96 10.04 -10.64
C TRP A 38 1.56 10.70 -9.34
N THR A 39 0.63 11.66 -9.40
CA THR A 39 -0.01 12.25 -8.24
C THR A 39 -1.38 11.65 -8.03
N SER A 40 -1.79 11.48 -6.78
CA SER A 40 -3.12 11.01 -6.42
C SER A 40 -3.63 11.68 -5.15
N ASP A 41 -4.94 11.89 -5.06
CA ASP A 41 -5.67 12.31 -3.86
C ASP A 41 -6.95 11.49 -3.77
N TYR A 42 -7.02 10.57 -2.81
CA TYR A 42 -8.17 9.68 -2.66
C TYR A 42 -8.46 9.38 -1.19
N SER A 43 -9.68 8.91 -0.95
CA SER A 43 -10.08 8.46 0.39
C SER A 43 -10.90 7.19 0.31
N TYR A 44 -10.81 6.38 1.36
CA TYR A 44 -11.60 5.16 1.51
C TYR A 44 -11.94 4.89 2.97
N ASP A 45 -12.97 4.07 3.20
CA ASP A 45 -13.35 3.58 4.52
C ASP A 45 -12.75 2.19 4.75
N THR A 46 -12.19 1.98 5.93
CA THR A 46 -11.68 0.68 6.38
C THR A 46 -12.08 0.46 7.84
N GLY A 47 -13.10 -0.36 8.04
CA GLY A 47 -13.60 -0.69 9.39
C GLY A 47 -14.15 0.50 10.17
N GLY A 48 -14.73 1.50 9.48
CA GLY A 48 -15.27 2.72 10.07
C GLY A 48 -14.24 3.83 10.29
N VAL A 49 -13.00 3.64 9.84
CA VAL A 49 -11.97 4.68 9.81
C VAL A 49 -11.86 5.22 8.39
N ILE A 50 -12.03 6.52 8.21
CA ILE A 50 -11.77 7.18 6.92
C ILE A 50 -10.26 7.37 6.79
N VAL A 51 -9.68 6.81 5.73
CA VAL A 51 -8.28 7.00 5.36
C VAL A 51 -8.24 7.91 4.14
N ARG A 52 -7.42 8.95 4.18
CA ARG A 52 -7.14 9.81 3.03
C ARG A 52 -5.65 9.76 2.72
N VAL A 53 -5.31 9.63 1.44
CA VAL A 53 -3.94 9.63 0.92
C VAL A 53 -3.83 10.71 -0.14
N ASN A 54 -2.83 11.57 0.01
CA ASN A 54 -2.49 12.60 -0.98
C ASN A 54 -0.98 12.59 -1.20
N GLY A 55 -0.53 12.36 -2.42
CA GLY A 55 0.90 12.31 -2.68
C GLY A 55 1.29 11.83 -4.06
N GLU A 56 2.54 11.39 -4.16
CA GLU A 56 3.19 11.00 -5.41
C GLU A 56 3.70 9.57 -5.32
N THR A 57 3.53 8.83 -6.42
CA THR A 57 4.14 7.50 -6.61
C THR A 57 4.94 7.51 -7.91
N SER A 58 6.21 7.10 -7.84
CA SER A 58 7.07 6.94 -9.00
C SER A 58 7.32 5.47 -9.28
N TYR A 59 6.96 5.02 -10.48
CA TYR A 59 7.22 3.68 -10.99
C TYR A 59 8.40 3.70 -11.95
N PHE A 60 9.40 2.87 -11.71
CA PHE A 60 10.64 2.81 -12.51
C PHE A 60 10.65 1.59 -13.43
N SER A 61 11.34 1.71 -14.58
CA SER A 61 11.44 0.64 -15.58
C SER A 61 12.11 -0.65 -15.05
N ASN A 62 12.84 -0.57 -13.94
CA ASN A 62 13.46 -1.73 -13.29
C ASN A 62 12.52 -2.50 -12.36
N GLY A 63 11.21 -2.20 -12.35
CA GLY A 63 10.21 -2.85 -11.51
C GLY A 63 10.21 -2.37 -10.06
N LYS A 64 10.88 -1.25 -9.74
CA LYS A 64 10.83 -0.64 -8.41
C LYS A 64 9.89 0.56 -8.41
N TYR A 65 9.38 0.91 -7.21
CA TYR A 65 8.61 2.12 -7.02
C TYR A 65 9.00 2.83 -5.73
N ASN A 66 8.71 4.12 -5.69
CA ASN A 66 8.74 4.93 -4.48
C ASN A 66 7.40 5.64 -4.31
N VAL A 67 6.97 5.82 -3.07
CA VAL A 67 5.82 6.65 -2.71
C VAL A 67 6.24 7.70 -1.70
N ASN A 68 5.75 8.93 -1.88
CA ASN A 68 5.88 10.03 -0.94
C ASN A 68 4.52 10.70 -0.82
N ALA A 69 3.90 10.61 0.34
CA ALA A 69 2.53 11.07 0.53
C ALA A 69 2.24 11.47 1.98
N ASP A 70 1.17 12.24 2.15
CA ASP A 70 0.50 12.42 3.42
C ASP A 70 -0.65 11.42 3.54
N MET A 71 -0.70 10.69 4.64
CA MET A 71 -1.77 9.76 4.97
C MET A 71 -2.48 10.20 6.24
N SER A 72 -3.78 10.47 6.14
CA SER A 72 -4.60 10.89 7.27
C SER A 72 -5.59 9.80 7.66
N PHE A 73 -5.78 9.62 8.95
CA PHE A 73 -6.74 8.69 9.55
C PHE A 73 -7.75 9.47 10.36
N GLN A 74 -9.04 9.23 10.10
CA GLN A 74 -10.15 9.83 10.81
C GLN A 74 -11.03 8.75 11.42
N PRO A 75 -10.73 8.30 12.66
CA PRO A 75 -11.51 7.26 13.35
C PRO A 75 -12.88 7.76 13.82
N ASP A 76 -13.05 9.08 14.03
CA ASP A 76 -14.28 9.71 14.45
C ASP A 76 -14.34 11.16 13.94
N SER A 77 -15.48 11.84 14.17
CA SER A 77 -15.70 13.23 13.71
C SER A 77 -14.82 14.28 14.39
N ALA A 78 -14.19 13.95 15.50
CA ALA A 78 -13.40 14.88 16.32
C ALA A 78 -11.88 14.69 16.19
N THR A 79 -11.45 13.57 15.55
CA THR A 79 -10.05 13.16 15.52
C THR A 79 -9.57 12.96 14.08
N ILE A 80 -8.49 13.64 13.70
CA ILE A 80 -7.75 13.40 12.44
C ILE A 80 -6.27 13.33 12.81
N ILE A 81 -5.57 12.27 12.36
CA ILE A 81 -4.14 12.11 12.54
C ILE A 81 -3.51 11.99 11.16
N THR A 82 -2.52 12.82 10.85
CA THR A 82 -1.79 12.83 9.57
C THR A 82 -0.35 12.43 9.77
N PHE A 83 0.13 11.56 8.89
CA PHE A 83 1.51 11.11 8.81
C PHE A 83 2.08 11.46 7.45
N ALA A 84 3.29 11.99 7.41
CA ALA A 84 4.10 11.93 6.20
C ALA A 84 4.65 10.52 6.05
N ILE A 85 4.51 9.93 4.85
CA ILE A 85 5.00 8.59 4.53
C ILE A 85 5.98 8.63 3.38
N ASN A 86 7.04 7.83 3.50
CA ASN A 86 7.98 7.52 2.44
C ASN A 86 8.12 6.01 2.35
N GLY A 87 7.73 5.44 1.22
CA GLY A 87 7.80 4.01 0.97
C GLY A 87 8.60 3.69 -0.28
N ALA A 88 9.16 2.48 -0.30
CA ALA A 88 9.83 1.94 -1.46
C ALA A 88 9.56 0.44 -1.58
N GLY A 89 9.49 -0.05 -2.80
CA GLY A 89 9.21 -1.45 -3.04
C GLY A 89 9.35 -1.86 -4.49
N GLU A 90 8.67 -2.93 -4.83
CA GLU A 90 8.67 -3.52 -6.17
C GLU A 90 7.25 -3.52 -6.73
N TRP A 91 7.15 -3.40 -8.04
CA TRP A 91 5.89 -3.49 -8.76
C TRP A 91 6.00 -4.41 -9.97
N ASN A 92 4.89 -5.02 -10.31
CA ASN A 92 4.71 -5.71 -11.58
C ASN A 92 3.29 -5.53 -12.09
N ILE A 93 3.08 -5.79 -13.38
CA ILE A 93 1.75 -5.86 -13.99
C ILE A 93 1.60 -7.23 -14.61
N HIS A 94 0.49 -7.88 -14.31
CA HIS A 94 0.05 -9.10 -14.95
C HIS A 94 -1.35 -8.85 -15.51
N ASP A 95 -1.49 -8.92 -16.84
CA ASP A 95 -2.69 -8.50 -17.56
C ASP A 95 -3.07 -7.04 -17.23
N LYS A 96 -4.13 -6.83 -16.47
CA LYS A 96 -4.58 -5.52 -16.00
C LYS A 96 -4.42 -5.34 -14.49
N GLU A 97 -3.73 -6.23 -13.83
CA GLU A 97 -3.49 -6.17 -12.39
C GLU A 97 -2.11 -5.59 -12.11
N LEU A 98 -2.08 -4.41 -11.48
CA LEU A 98 -0.87 -3.82 -10.92
C LEU A 98 -0.71 -4.34 -9.49
N ILE A 99 0.38 -5.01 -9.22
CA ILE A 99 0.74 -5.50 -7.89
C ILE A 99 1.94 -4.70 -7.39
N THR A 100 1.80 -4.12 -6.21
CA THR A 100 2.91 -3.46 -5.50
C THR A 100 3.25 -4.22 -4.24
N THR A 101 4.55 -4.38 -3.96
CA THR A 101 5.05 -5.01 -2.74
C THR A 101 5.94 -4.02 -2.01
N LEU A 102 5.57 -3.67 -0.79
CA LEU A 102 6.26 -2.68 0.02
C LEU A 102 7.45 -3.32 0.74
N ASN A 103 8.67 -2.90 0.43
CA ASN A 103 9.90 -3.42 1.03
C ASN A 103 10.41 -2.55 2.18
N ALA A 104 10.16 -1.25 2.12
CA ALA A 104 10.54 -0.29 3.15
C ALA A 104 9.48 0.78 3.30
N LEU A 105 9.21 1.18 4.53
CA LEU A 105 8.32 2.27 4.90
C LEU A 105 8.96 3.08 6.01
N LYS A 106 8.87 4.40 5.89
CA LYS A 106 9.13 5.35 6.98
C LYS A 106 7.94 6.26 7.10
N SER A 107 7.53 6.54 8.32
CA SER A 107 6.45 7.46 8.57
C SER A 107 6.74 8.31 9.81
N ALA A 108 6.20 9.53 9.81
CA ALA A 108 6.30 10.44 10.95
C ALA A 108 4.98 11.19 11.10
N PRO A 109 4.44 11.35 12.33
CA PRO A 109 3.26 12.15 12.56
C PRO A 109 3.59 13.62 12.26
N THR A 110 2.76 14.25 11.43
CA THR A 110 2.94 15.66 11.05
C THR A 110 1.89 16.56 11.66
N LYS A 111 0.66 16.02 11.85
CA LYS A 111 -0.45 16.79 12.37
C LYS A 111 -1.46 15.90 13.09
N MET A 112 -2.03 16.40 14.16
CA MET A 112 -3.21 15.82 14.79
C MET A 112 -4.23 16.91 15.08
N VAL A 113 -5.48 16.67 14.73
CA VAL A 113 -6.61 17.48 15.17
C VAL A 113 -7.41 16.63 16.15
N TYR A 114 -7.62 17.14 17.36
CA TYR A 114 -8.43 16.47 18.37
C TYR A 114 -9.35 17.50 19.04
N LYS A 115 -10.66 17.34 18.87
CA LYS A 115 -11.69 18.26 19.41
C LYS A 115 -11.38 19.73 19.12
N GLY A 116 -10.96 20.02 17.88
CA GLY A 116 -10.64 21.38 17.43
C GLY A 116 -9.25 21.91 17.86
N LYS A 117 -8.50 21.18 18.67
CA LYS A 117 -7.11 21.50 18.97
C LYS A 117 -6.19 20.87 17.93
N VAL A 118 -5.18 21.64 17.50
CA VAL A 118 -4.20 21.21 16.52
C VAL A 118 -2.87 20.99 17.23
N LEU A 119 -2.27 19.82 17.01
CA LEU A 119 -0.89 19.49 17.37
C LEU A 119 -0.12 19.31 16.07
N GLU A 120 1.12 19.80 16.04
CA GLU A 120 2.02 19.71 14.89
C GLU A 120 3.29 18.91 15.25
N SER A 121 4.19 18.70 14.30
CA SER A 121 5.38 17.85 14.46
C SER A 121 6.20 18.17 15.72
N GLN A 122 6.39 19.44 16.02
CA GLN A 122 7.12 19.88 17.23
C GLN A 122 6.46 19.47 18.56
N ASP A 123 5.12 19.38 18.56
CA ASP A 123 4.37 18.96 19.75
C ASP A 123 4.57 17.45 20.00
N PHE A 124 4.64 16.66 18.94
CA PHE A 124 4.93 15.23 19.04
C PHE A 124 6.33 14.98 19.59
N ASP A 125 7.35 15.71 19.10
CA ASP A 125 8.72 15.62 19.62
C ASP A 125 8.78 15.97 21.11
N MET A 126 8.03 16.98 21.53
CA MET A 126 7.92 17.38 22.94
C MET A 126 7.26 16.27 23.78
N MET A 127 6.15 15.69 23.28
CA MET A 127 5.45 14.59 23.96
C MET A 127 6.34 13.38 24.13
N GLU A 128 7.11 12.97 23.12
CA GLU A 128 8.08 11.88 23.21
C GLU A 128 9.13 12.14 24.29
N ARG A 129 9.69 13.36 24.34
CA ARG A 129 10.68 13.75 25.36
C ARG A 129 10.12 13.73 26.77
N ILE A 130 8.90 14.24 26.97
CA ILE A 130 8.26 14.29 28.29
C ILE A 130 7.84 12.92 28.77
N SER A 131 7.24 12.09 27.88
CA SER A 131 6.75 10.76 28.22
C SER A 131 7.86 9.71 28.25
N ASN A 132 9.02 10.00 27.67
CA ASN A 132 10.09 9.03 27.38
C ASN A 132 9.57 7.78 26.61
N GLN A 133 8.55 7.99 25.78
CA GLN A 133 7.93 6.95 24.94
C GLN A 133 7.88 7.43 23.50
N LYS A 134 8.32 6.58 22.59
CA LYS A 134 8.21 6.83 21.14
C LYS A 134 6.76 6.71 20.70
N ILE A 135 6.29 7.67 19.92
CA ILE A 135 4.96 7.59 19.28
C ILE A 135 5.02 6.49 18.22
N LYS A 136 4.05 5.59 18.26
CA LYS A 136 3.93 4.56 17.23
C LYS A 136 3.56 5.17 15.89
N THR A 137 4.22 4.67 14.85
CA THR A 137 4.10 5.13 13.48
C THR A 137 3.49 4.04 12.59
N ILE A 138 3.21 4.33 11.33
CA ILE A 138 2.57 3.37 10.42
C ILE A 138 3.47 2.15 10.18
N GLU A 139 4.79 2.34 10.13
CA GLU A 139 5.75 1.25 9.97
C GLU A 139 5.74 0.25 11.13
N ASP A 140 5.38 0.67 12.34
CA ASP A 140 5.27 -0.24 13.49
C ASP A 140 4.13 -1.27 13.33
N PHE A 141 3.19 -1.02 12.41
CA PHE A 141 2.03 -1.87 12.12
C PHE A 141 2.06 -2.49 10.71
N THR A 142 3.04 -2.11 9.88
CA THR A 142 3.13 -2.58 8.49
C THR A 142 4.22 -3.62 8.37
N ALA A 143 3.84 -4.85 7.98
CA ALA A 143 4.83 -5.90 7.77
C ALA A 143 5.64 -5.62 6.49
N PRO A 144 6.97 -5.79 6.51
CA PRO A 144 7.76 -5.84 5.28
C PRO A 144 7.23 -6.92 4.33
N GLY A 145 7.18 -6.63 3.03
CA GLY A 145 6.61 -7.53 2.03
C GLY A 145 5.09 -7.47 1.90
N ALA A 146 4.42 -6.53 2.60
CA ALA A 146 3.00 -6.29 2.40
C ALA A 146 2.73 -5.93 0.93
N SER A 147 1.78 -6.62 0.31
CA SER A 147 1.43 -6.45 -1.10
C SER A 147 0.01 -5.91 -1.24
N GLN A 148 -0.17 -5.09 -2.25
CA GLN A 148 -1.46 -4.52 -2.63
C GLN A 148 -1.70 -4.72 -4.11
N SER A 149 -2.90 -5.18 -4.47
CA SER A 149 -3.35 -5.36 -5.84
C SER A 149 -4.31 -4.24 -6.26
N TYR A 150 -4.16 -3.81 -7.51
CA TYR A 150 -5.00 -2.81 -8.15
C TYR A 150 -5.38 -3.28 -9.54
N ILE A 151 -6.65 -3.15 -9.93
CA ILE A 151 -7.11 -3.41 -11.29
C ILE A 151 -7.04 -2.11 -12.09
N ILE A 152 -6.28 -2.10 -13.19
CA ILE A 152 -6.20 -0.96 -14.11
C ILE A 152 -7.49 -0.93 -14.95
N LYS A 153 -8.28 0.14 -14.80
CA LYS A 153 -9.60 0.28 -15.45
C LYS A 153 -9.55 1.01 -16.79
N ASN A 154 -8.50 1.80 -17.04
CA ASN A 154 -8.31 2.54 -18.29
C ASN A 154 -6.86 2.48 -18.77
N ASP A 155 -6.65 2.74 -20.04
CA ASP A 155 -5.33 2.77 -20.68
C ASP A 155 -4.93 4.21 -21.11
N ASP A 156 -5.48 5.25 -20.47
CA ASP A 156 -5.12 6.64 -20.73
C ASP A 156 -3.65 6.89 -20.31
N HIS A 157 -2.92 7.64 -21.13
CA HIS A 157 -1.50 7.92 -20.89
C HIS A 157 -1.25 8.88 -19.72
N ASP A 158 -2.12 9.87 -19.54
CA ASP A 158 -1.94 10.95 -18.54
C ASP A 158 -2.79 10.74 -17.28
N ILE A 159 -3.80 9.86 -17.34
CA ILE A 159 -4.71 9.56 -16.24
C ILE A 159 -4.87 8.05 -16.12
N LYS A 160 -4.53 7.49 -14.97
CA LYS A 160 -4.82 6.09 -14.65
C LYS A 160 -5.92 5.99 -13.61
N LEU A 161 -6.92 5.17 -13.90
CA LEU A 161 -7.95 4.79 -12.96
C LEU A 161 -7.67 3.38 -12.45
N LEU A 162 -7.37 3.27 -11.18
CA LEU A 162 -7.13 2.00 -10.49
C LEU A 162 -8.30 1.67 -9.57
N GLU A 163 -8.72 0.42 -9.55
CA GLU A 163 -9.57 -0.11 -8.47
C GLU A 163 -8.70 -0.87 -7.48
N ALA A 164 -8.59 -0.35 -6.27
CA ALA A 164 -7.87 -1.00 -5.17
C ALA A 164 -8.73 -2.10 -4.55
N ILE A 165 -8.15 -3.29 -4.38
CA ILE A 165 -8.79 -4.39 -3.66
C ILE A 165 -8.59 -4.15 -2.17
N ASN A 166 -9.69 -3.95 -1.44
CA ASN A 166 -9.66 -3.68 0.00
C ASN A 166 -10.14 -4.91 0.78
N PRO A 167 -9.25 -5.65 1.45
CA PRO A 167 -9.64 -6.85 2.21
C PRO A 167 -10.45 -6.53 3.48
N PHE A 168 -10.47 -5.27 3.93
CA PHE A 168 -11.15 -4.83 5.15
C PHE A 168 -12.37 -3.95 4.90
N GLY A 169 -12.81 -3.81 3.64
CA GLY A 169 -13.94 -2.96 3.27
C GLY A 169 -14.34 -3.13 1.81
N LYS A 170 -14.99 -2.10 1.28
CA LYS A 170 -15.33 -2.07 -0.14
C LYS A 170 -14.10 -1.67 -0.95
N ASN A 171 -13.97 -2.26 -2.15
CA ASN A 171 -13.02 -1.77 -3.14
C ASN A 171 -13.28 -0.29 -3.42
N PHE A 172 -12.24 0.45 -3.75
CA PHE A 172 -12.31 1.88 -4.03
C PHE A 172 -11.46 2.24 -5.25
N ASN A 173 -11.80 3.36 -5.86
CA ASN A 173 -11.10 3.85 -7.04
C ASN A 173 -10.04 4.89 -6.64
N ILE A 174 -8.91 4.84 -7.35
CA ILE A 174 -7.82 5.79 -7.26
C ILE A 174 -7.61 6.39 -8.65
N GLU A 175 -7.74 7.70 -8.75
CA GLU A 175 -7.32 8.42 -9.95
C GLU A 175 -5.89 8.91 -9.76
N MET A 176 -5.02 8.55 -10.71
CA MET A 176 -3.64 9.01 -10.73
C MET A 176 -3.42 9.88 -11.96
N TYR A 177 -2.78 11.01 -11.76
CA TYR A 177 -2.44 11.98 -12.80
C TYR A 177 -0.94 12.01 -13.01
N ARG A 178 -0.51 11.89 -14.27
CA ARG A 178 0.91 11.91 -14.61
C ARG A 178 1.51 13.28 -14.32
N LYS A 179 2.59 13.29 -13.56
CA LYS A 179 3.35 14.50 -13.30
C LYS A 179 4.23 14.80 -14.53
N LYS A 180 4.11 16.03 -15.05
CA LYS A 180 4.92 16.54 -16.19
C LYS A 180 6.24 17.06 -15.74
#